data_5e77e6a1c3638d7f378e9d8bbf0bc7bd
#
_entry.id   5e77e6a1c3638d7f378e9d8bbf0bc7bd
#
_cell.length_a   1.000
_cell.length_b   1.000
_cell.length_c   1.000
_cell.angle_alpha   90.00
_cell.angle_beta   90.00
_cell.angle_gamma   90.00
#
_symmetry.space_group_name_H-M   'P 1'
#
loop_
_entity.id
_entity.type
_entity.pdbx_description
1 polymer ?
#
loop_
_entity_poly.entity_id
_entity_poly.type
_entity_poly.pdbx_seq_one_letter_code
_entity_poly.pdbx_strand_id
1 'polypeptide(L)'
;MLFADGLCTREEIERFAKELKGSGAYLDANMIEGGKTPIIPAKELEQMGYSVVFWACSAVYTVTKALYDLFSGLKENGTTETTLQNMIEFGRFNHFIGLDHYKELERRYKVDRDD
;
A
#
# COMPACT_ATOMS: atom_id res chain seq x y z
N MET A 1 -4.04 12.04 19.64
CA MET A 1 -2.96 11.60 18.76
C MET A 1 -2.10 12.81 18.40
N LEU A 2 -0.80 12.68 18.43
CA LEU A 2 0.16 13.74 18.09
C LEU A 2 1.00 13.32 16.89
N PHE A 3 1.11 14.21 15.95
CA PHE A 3 1.86 14.07 14.70
C PHE A 3 2.84 15.22 14.56
N ALA A 4 4.12 14.92 14.31
CA ALA A 4 5.12 15.91 13.95
C ALA A 4 5.49 15.75 12.49
N ASP A 5 5.14 16.75 11.68
CA ASP A 5 5.47 16.76 10.26
C ASP A 5 6.91 17.21 10.03
N GLY A 6 7.57 16.56 9.07
CA GLY A 6 8.85 17.02 8.56
C GLY A 6 10.06 16.82 9.48
N LEU A 7 10.03 15.87 10.41
CA LEU A 7 11.22 15.44 11.12
C LEU A 7 12.23 14.86 10.13
N CYS A 8 13.42 15.44 10.06
CA CYS A 8 14.37 15.19 8.98
C CYS A 8 15.42 14.13 9.33
N THR A 9 15.56 13.77 10.60
CA THR A 9 16.55 12.79 11.03
C THR A 9 15.94 11.75 11.96
N ARG A 10 16.61 10.60 12.05
CA ARG A 10 16.24 9.55 13.00
C ARG A 10 16.28 10.06 14.45
N GLU A 11 17.30 10.84 14.77
CA GLU A 11 17.50 11.41 16.10
C GLU A 11 16.36 12.36 16.49
N GLU A 12 15.85 13.14 15.55
CA GLU A 12 14.67 14.00 15.78
C GLU A 12 13.42 13.19 16.06
N ILE A 13 13.21 12.09 15.31
CA ILE A 13 12.09 11.18 15.49
C ILE A 13 12.15 10.50 16.87
N GLU A 14 13.32 9.99 17.26
CA GLU A 14 13.53 9.38 18.57
C GLU A 14 13.34 10.40 19.72
N ARG A 15 13.87 11.61 19.55
CA ARG A 15 13.74 12.68 20.53
C ARG A 15 12.28 13.09 20.73
N PHE A 16 11.55 13.28 19.64
CA PHE A 16 10.12 13.60 19.72
C PHE A 16 9.34 12.56 20.52
N ALA A 17 9.54 11.28 20.23
CA ALA A 17 8.90 10.20 20.98
C ALA A 17 9.32 10.19 22.46
N LYS A 18 10.61 10.39 22.75
CA LYS A 18 11.14 10.39 24.10
C LYS A 18 10.59 11.54 24.95
N GLU A 19 10.49 12.74 24.39
CA GLU A 19 9.99 13.93 25.09
C GLU A 19 8.49 13.81 25.43
N LEU A 20 7.74 13.05 24.63
CA LEU A 20 6.30 12.83 24.83
C LEU A 20 5.97 11.54 25.61
N LYS A 21 7.00 10.80 26.02
CA LYS A 21 6.81 9.57 26.80
C LYS A 21 6.10 9.88 28.13
N GLY A 22 4.99 9.18 28.38
CA GLY A 22 4.18 9.38 29.60
C GLY A 22 3.13 10.50 29.51
N SER A 23 3.03 11.20 28.38
CA SER A 23 1.99 12.22 28.16
C SER A 23 0.57 11.62 28.01
N GLY A 24 0.46 10.31 27.81
CA GLY A 24 -0.80 9.64 27.47
C GLY A 24 -1.23 9.83 26.00
N ALA A 25 -0.44 10.51 25.18
CA ALA A 25 -0.74 10.71 23.76
C ALA A 25 -0.25 9.53 22.91
N TYR A 26 -1.04 9.15 21.93
CA TYR A 26 -0.62 8.27 20.86
C TYR A 26 0.19 9.07 19.84
N LEU A 27 1.36 8.56 19.47
CA LEU A 27 2.23 9.16 18.46
C LEU A 27 2.02 8.55 17.10
N ASP A 28 2.06 9.39 16.09
CA ASP A 28 1.83 9.05 14.70
C ASP A 28 3.03 9.47 13.84
N ALA A 29 3.46 8.60 12.93
CA ALA A 29 4.56 8.83 12.02
C ALA A 29 4.11 8.66 10.56
N ASN A 30 4.51 9.61 9.72
CA ASN A 30 4.27 9.57 8.27
C ASN A 30 5.58 9.27 7.54
N MET A 31 5.59 8.16 6.81
CA MET A 31 6.69 7.73 5.96
C MET A 31 6.36 8.02 4.50
N ILE A 32 7.15 8.91 3.88
CA ILE A 32 6.99 9.26 2.47
C ILE A 32 8.31 8.97 1.75
N GLU A 33 8.27 8.05 0.80
CA GLU A 33 9.42 7.69 -0.01
C GLU A 33 9.93 8.89 -0.82
N GLY A 34 11.23 9.17 -0.70
CA GLY A 34 11.85 10.34 -1.33
C GLY A 34 11.52 11.68 -0.67
N GLY A 35 10.79 11.68 0.44
CA GLY A 35 10.52 12.86 1.26
C GLY A 35 11.73 13.27 2.14
N LYS A 36 11.49 14.21 3.06
CA LYS A 36 12.53 14.69 4.00
C LYS A 36 12.76 13.71 5.14
N THR A 37 11.70 13.06 5.61
CA THR A 37 11.73 12.11 6.72
C THR A 37 12.34 10.79 6.26
N PRO A 38 13.35 10.24 6.95
CA PRO A 38 13.91 8.95 6.62
C PRO A 38 12.87 7.84 6.81
N ILE A 39 12.87 6.86 5.91
CA ILE A 39 11.99 5.69 6.03
C ILE A 39 12.51 4.79 7.15
N ILE A 40 11.70 4.59 8.17
CA ILE A 40 11.99 3.75 9.33
C ILE A 40 10.95 2.61 9.36
N PRO A 41 11.38 1.35 9.55
CA PRO A 41 10.47 0.23 9.67
C PRO A 41 9.48 0.40 10.85
N ALA A 42 8.23 -0.04 10.65
CA ALA A 42 7.18 0.08 11.68
C ALA A 42 7.60 -0.51 13.04
N LYS A 43 8.29 -1.64 13.04
CA LYS A 43 8.79 -2.28 14.27
C LYS A 43 9.79 -1.40 15.05
N GLU A 44 10.61 -0.64 14.34
CA GLU A 44 11.55 0.29 14.99
C GLU A 44 10.82 1.52 15.55
N LEU A 45 9.85 2.06 14.80
CA LEU A 45 8.98 3.14 15.27
C LEU A 45 8.18 2.73 16.51
N GLU A 46 7.65 1.52 16.55
CA GLU A 46 6.99 0.95 17.74
C GLU A 46 7.94 0.93 18.94
N GLN A 47 9.19 0.50 18.76
CA GLN A 47 10.19 0.50 19.84
C GLN A 47 10.55 1.91 20.34
N MET A 48 10.46 2.93 19.49
CA MET A 48 10.62 4.33 19.87
C MET A 48 9.39 4.88 20.61
N GLY A 49 8.22 4.21 20.52
CA GLY A 49 6.98 4.61 21.20
C GLY A 49 5.89 5.15 20.28
N TYR A 50 6.04 5.05 18.96
CA TYR A 50 4.98 5.36 18.02
C TYR A 50 3.89 4.30 18.04
N SER A 51 2.64 4.73 17.95
CA SER A 51 1.46 3.87 18.00
C SER A 51 0.83 3.64 16.63
N VAL A 52 1.06 4.58 15.71
CA VAL A 52 0.53 4.57 14.34
C VAL A 52 1.66 4.93 13.39
N VAL A 53 1.70 4.27 12.25
CA VAL A 53 2.55 4.67 11.14
C VAL A 53 1.78 4.47 9.84
N PHE A 54 1.92 5.41 8.92
CA PHE A 54 1.33 5.29 7.60
C PHE A 54 2.33 5.72 6.52
N TRP A 55 2.21 5.09 5.38
CA TRP A 55 2.97 5.38 4.18
C TRP A 55 2.04 6.11 3.20
N ALA A 56 1.98 7.43 3.33
CA ALA A 56 0.96 8.24 2.67
C ALA A 56 0.97 8.12 1.14
N CYS A 57 2.14 7.94 0.54
CA CYS A 57 2.32 7.98 -0.90
C CYS A 57 2.68 6.64 -1.55
N SER A 58 3.05 5.61 -0.79
CA SER A 58 3.56 4.33 -1.31
C SER A 58 2.66 3.71 -2.36
N ALA A 59 1.35 3.64 -2.08
CA ALA A 59 0.38 3.04 -2.99
C ALA A 59 0.27 3.85 -4.30
N VAL A 60 0.13 5.17 -4.21
CA VAL A 60 -0.01 6.03 -5.40
C VAL A 60 1.27 6.06 -6.23
N TYR A 61 2.45 6.06 -5.60
CA TYR A 61 3.72 6.00 -6.34
C TYR A 61 3.89 4.66 -7.06
N THR A 62 3.56 3.56 -6.39
CA THR A 62 3.61 2.22 -6.97
C THR A 62 2.65 2.09 -8.16
N VAL A 63 1.39 2.49 -7.99
CA VAL A 63 0.39 2.42 -9.06
C VAL A 63 0.77 3.33 -10.22
N THR A 64 1.23 4.55 -9.95
CA THR A 64 1.65 5.50 -10.99
C THR A 64 2.79 4.92 -11.83
N LYS A 65 3.82 4.35 -11.18
CA LYS A 65 4.95 3.73 -11.89
C LYS A 65 4.48 2.54 -12.74
N ALA A 66 3.66 1.67 -12.18
CA ALA A 66 3.14 0.50 -12.90
C ALA A 66 2.30 0.89 -14.13
N LEU A 67 1.40 1.86 -13.99
CA LEU A 67 0.59 2.34 -15.11
C LEU A 67 1.41 3.09 -16.14
N TYR A 68 2.38 3.90 -15.70
CA TYR A 68 3.29 4.60 -16.61
C TYR A 68 4.07 3.61 -17.48
N ASP A 69 4.65 2.56 -16.88
CA ASP A 69 5.41 1.55 -17.60
C ASP A 69 4.51 0.76 -18.57
N LEU A 70 3.32 0.37 -18.13
CA LEU A 70 2.35 -0.34 -18.94
C LEU A 70 1.97 0.47 -20.20
N PHE A 71 1.56 1.73 -20.03
CA PHE A 71 1.09 2.55 -21.13
C PHE A 71 2.24 3.02 -22.05
N SER A 72 3.43 3.25 -21.49
CA SER A 72 4.62 3.55 -22.30
C SER A 72 5.00 2.37 -23.18
N GLY A 73 5.04 1.16 -22.62
CA GLY A 73 5.30 -0.06 -23.37
C GLY A 73 4.24 -0.35 -24.42
N LEU A 74 2.96 -0.17 -24.08
CA LEU A 74 1.85 -0.35 -25.03
C LEU A 74 1.93 0.65 -26.19
N LYS A 75 2.24 1.91 -25.91
CA LYS A 75 2.42 2.96 -26.94
C LYS A 75 3.59 2.66 -27.89
N GLU A 76 4.68 2.15 -27.34
CA GLU A 76 5.90 1.86 -28.09
C GLU A 76 5.78 0.58 -28.93
N ASN A 77 5.23 -0.49 -28.35
CA ASN A 77 5.26 -1.83 -28.93
C ASN A 77 3.90 -2.29 -29.52
N GLY A 78 2.81 -1.56 -29.27
CA GLY A 78 1.47 -1.96 -29.71
C GLY A 78 0.93 -3.23 -29.03
N THR A 79 1.60 -3.70 -27.97
CA THR A 79 1.26 -4.93 -27.23
C THR A 79 1.67 -4.80 -25.77
N THR A 80 1.01 -5.56 -24.89
CA THR A 80 1.37 -5.67 -23.46
C THR A 80 2.29 -6.86 -23.18
N GLU A 81 2.70 -7.62 -24.19
CA GLU A 81 3.51 -8.84 -24.03
C GLU A 81 4.81 -8.59 -23.24
N THR A 82 5.46 -7.45 -23.49
CA THR A 82 6.71 -7.05 -22.82
C THR A 82 6.53 -6.70 -21.32
N THR A 83 5.30 -6.54 -20.86
CA THR A 83 4.99 -6.15 -19.47
C THR A 83 4.24 -7.24 -18.70
N LEU A 84 3.99 -8.41 -19.29
CA LEU A 84 3.24 -9.50 -18.66
C LEU A 84 3.81 -9.94 -17.31
N GLN A 85 5.14 -9.96 -17.17
CA GLN A 85 5.81 -10.33 -15.92
C GLN A 85 5.53 -9.37 -14.75
N ASN A 86 5.04 -8.17 -15.05
CA ASN A 86 4.71 -7.15 -14.05
C ASN A 86 3.21 -7.16 -13.71
N MET A 87 2.43 -8.04 -14.32
CA MET A 87 0.99 -8.16 -14.09
C MET A 87 0.68 -9.31 -13.14
N ILE A 88 -0.42 -9.16 -12.41
CA ILE A 88 -0.99 -10.30 -11.71
C ILE A 88 -1.52 -11.31 -12.72
N GLU A 89 -1.26 -12.59 -12.50
CA GLU A 89 -1.78 -13.66 -13.34
C GLU A 89 -3.32 -13.70 -13.31
N PHE A 90 -3.96 -14.01 -14.44
CA PHE A 90 -5.41 -13.99 -14.60
C PHE A 90 -6.16 -14.84 -13.55
N GLY A 91 -5.68 -16.05 -13.29
CA GLY A 91 -6.29 -16.93 -12.28
C GLY A 91 -6.18 -16.35 -10.86
N ARG A 92 -5.00 -15.78 -10.52
CA ARG A 92 -4.77 -15.15 -9.23
C ARG A 92 -5.60 -13.88 -9.05
N PHE A 93 -5.76 -13.09 -10.10
CA PHE A 93 -6.62 -11.91 -10.07
C PHE A 93 -8.07 -12.28 -9.81
N ASN A 94 -8.60 -13.29 -10.53
CA ASN A 94 -9.97 -13.78 -10.34
C ASN A 94 -10.22 -14.28 -8.90
N HIS A 95 -9.28 -15.00 -8.34
CA HIS A 95 -9.35 -15.42 -6.94
C HIS A 95 -9.33 -14.23 -5.98
N PHE A 96 -8.43 -13.26 -6.21
CA PHE A 96 -8.27 -12.06 -5.38
C PHE A 96 -9.56 -11.21 -5.32
N ILE A 97 -10.27 -11.06 -6.45
CA ILE A 97 -11.55 -10.33 -6.50
C ILE A 97 -12.75 -11.16 -6.02
N GLY A 98 -12.53 -12.40 -5.56
CA GLY A 98 -13.57 -13.26 -5.01
C GLY A 98 -14.46 -13.94 -6.05
N LEU A 99 -14.02 -14.08 -7.31
CA LEU A 99 -14.83 -14.69 -8.38
C LEU A 99 -15.30 -16.11 -8.04
N ASP A 100 -14.50 -16.88 -7.30
CA ASP A 100 -14.85 -18.23 -6.87
C ASP A 100 -16.11 -18.25 -5.99
N HIS A 101 -16.25 -17.26 -5.11
CA HIS A 101 -17.44 -17.08 -4.29
C HIS A 101 -18.69 -16.80 -5.14
N TYR A 102 -18.57 -15.93 -6.15
CA TYR A 102 -19.69 -15.62 -7.04
C TYR A 102 -20.11 -16.82 -7.89
N LYS A 103 -19.14 -17.58 -8.39
CA LYS A 103 -19.44 -18.85 -9.13
C LYS A 103 -20.16 -19.86 -8.24
N GLU A 104 -19.81 -19.96 -6.97
CA GLU A 104 -20.51 -20.83 -6.02
C GLU A 104 -21.95 -20.35 -5.77
N LEU A 105 -22.17 -19.04 -5.63
CA LEU A 105 -23.52 -18.46 -5.51
C LEU A 105 -24.35 -18.73 -6.78
N GLU A 106 -23.78 -18.53 -7.97
CA GLU A 106 -24.44 -18.84 -9.24
C GLU A 106 -24.88 -20.32 -9.30
N ARG A 107 -23.97 -21.24 -8.94
CA ARG A 107 -24.28 -22.67 -8.89
C ARG A 107 -25.42 -23.00 -7.93
N ARG A 108 -25.39 -22.36 -6.74
CA ARG A 108 -26.39 -22.61 -5.68
C ARG A 108 -27.77 -22.07 -6.00
N TYR A 109 -27.83 -20.94 -6.70
CA TYR A 109 -29.07 -20.24 -7.02
C TYR A 109 -29.44 -20.29 -8.50
N LYS A 110 -28.80 -21.17 -9.27
CA LYS A 110 -29.11 -21.36 -10.66
C LYS A 110 -30.58 -21.80 -10.78
N VAL A 111 -31.39 -20.99 -11.45
CA VAL A 111 -32.77 -21.35 -11.83
C VAL A 111 -32.68 -21.91 -13.24
N ASP A 112 -33.04 -23.18 -13.41
CA ASP A 112 -33.25 -23.73 -14.74
C ASP A 112 -34.49 -23.03 -15.30
N ARG A 113 -34.28 -22.14 -16.25
CA ARG A 113 -35.37 -21.57 -17.04
C ARG A 113 -35.67 -22.62 -18.10
N ASP A 114 -36.75 -23.33 -17.90
CA ASP A 114 -37.38 -24.09 -18.98
C ASP A 114 -37.88 -23.05 -19.99
N ASP A 115 -37.20 -22.96 -21.15
CA ASP A 115 -37.66 -22.19 -22.32
C ASP A 115 -38.89 -22.87 -22.98
#